data_1e8f3f4815a8aa66d11b92164660ca20
#
_entry.id   1e8f3f4815a8aa66d11b92164660ca20
#
_cell.length_a   1.000
_cell.length_b   1.000
_cell.length_c   1.000
_cell.angle_alpha   90.00
_cell.angle_beta   90.00
_cell.angle_gamma   90.00
#
_symmetry.space_group_name_H-M   'P 1'
#
loop_
_entity.id
_entity.type
_entity.pdbx_description
1 polymer ?
#
loop_
_entity_poly.entity_id
_entity_poly.type
_entity_poly.pdbx_seq_one_letter_code
_entity_poly.pdbx_strand_id
1 'polypeptide(L)'
;MSRKPEAAHSAPPTQLHLNIRCFAGDVLVARDGSLARVLEIEPVDLTMADPEEAAFVRSQFGRFISSIRFPDALQIVMATYPQNLKAYLDRMRALSTTRLREAEALREADATTSRREERLGQRLSRWVAFIEFALQEVRPIENRYFVVVFHNPFVARSSTRTMTTQVFEKALAILNRKLAHVQGELSHAGLVARELNAAEIVYFFYHPVCSPLADQTPPRLRLVPSLITTGAGWSPDGNGQPATKTPEGRRDGAA
;
A
#
# COMPACT_ATOMS: atom_id res chain seq x y z
N MET A 1 -0.10 -54.88 -9.16
CA MET A 1 -0.47 -53.99 -8.02
C MET A 1 -0.03 -52.58 -8.38
N SER A 2 -0.97 -51.74 -8.87
CA SER A 2 -0.69 -50.38 -9.29
C SER A 2 -0.86 -49.45 -8.09
N ARG A 3 0.22 -48.79 -7.65
CA ARG A 3 0.16 -47.76 -6.59
C ARG A 3 -0.54 -46.53 -7.17
N LYS A 4 -1.69 -46.22 -6.59
CA LYS A 4 -2.37 -44.92 -6.80
C LYS A 4 -1.40 -43.80 -6.44
N PRO A 5 -1.22 -42.77 -7.28
CA PRO A 5 -0.40 -41.62 -6.89
C PRO A 5 -1.07 -40.93 -5.70
N GLU A 6 -0.32 -40.83 -4.61
CA GLU A 6 -0.66 -40.10 -3.42
C GLU A 6 -0.87 -38.64 -3.82
N ALA A 7 -2.08 -38.13 -3.64
CA ALA A 7 -2.40 -36.72 -3.94
C ALA A 7 -1.48 -35.85 -3.08
N ALA A 8 -0.56 -35.17 -3.71
CA ALA A 8 0.25 -34.18 -3.05
C ALA A 8 -0.68 -33.17 -2.34
N HIS A 9 -0.64 -33.17 -1.02
CA HIS A 9 -1.31 -32.15 -0.22
C HIS A 9 -0.68 -30.80 -0.58
N SER A 10 -1.28 -30.12 -1.56
CA SER A 10 -0.88 -28.74 -1.83
C SER A 10 -1.22 -27.92 -0.59
N ALA A 11 -0.20 -27.34 0.03
CA ALA A 11 -0.42 -26.40 1.13
C ALA A 11 -1.45 -25.34 0.70
N PRO A 12 -2.39 -24.98 1.57
CA PRO A 12 -3.41 -24.00 1.22
C PRO A 12 -2.71 -22.70 0.79
N PRO A 13 -3.18 -22.05 -0.27
CA PRO A 13 -2.54 -20.83 -0.76
C PRO A 13 -2.51 -19.77 0.35
N THR A 14 -1.43 -19.03 0.45
CA THR A 14 -1.21 -17.97 1.46
C THR A 14 -2.39 -17.00 1.60
N GLN A 15 -3.13 -16.81 0.51
CA GLN A 15 -4.36 -16.00 0.47
C GLN A 15 -5.46 -16.49 1.44
N LEU A 16 -5.46 -17.77 1.82
CA LEU A 16 -6.42 -18.30 2.80
C LEU A 16 -6.09 -17.85 4.23
N HIS A 17 -4.85 -17.51 4.50
CA HIS A 17 -4.39 -17.03 5.81
C HIS A 17 -4.56 -15.51 5.96
N LEU A 18 -4.70 -14.77 4.85
CA LEU A 18 -4.99 -13.35 4.88
C LEU A 18 -6.51 -13.16 5.02
N ASN A 19 -6.93 -12.32 5.96
CA ASN A 19 -8.35 -11.95 6.11
C ASN A 19 -8.81 -10.98 5.01
N ILE A 20 -8.24 -11.10 3.81
CA ILE A 20 -8.57 -10.28 2.64
C ILE A 20 -9.43 -11.11 1.70
N ARG A 21 -10.54 -10.53 1.25
CA ARG A 21 -11.42 -11.12 0.25
C ARG A 21 -11.14 -10.57 -1.14
N CYS A 22 -11.21 -9.25 -1.28
CA CYS A 22 -10.99 -8.56 -2.56
C CYS A 22 -10.65 -7.08 -2.35
N PHE A 23 -10.37 -6.41 -3.44
CA PHE A 23 -10.24 -4.96 -3.52
C PHE A 23 -11.35 -4.40 -4.39
N ALA A 24 -12.02 -3.35 -3.91
CA ALA A 24 -13.02 -2.60 -4.66
C ALA A 24 -12.48 -1.17 -4.86
N GLY A 25 -11.79 -0.93 -5.98
CA GLY A 25 -10.97 0.26 -6.15
C GLY A 25 -9.87 0.30 -5.07
N ASP A 26 -9.75 1.42 -4.38
CA ASP A 26 -8.76 1.64 -3.31
C ASP A 26 -9.26 1.19 -1.92
N VAL A 27 -10.27 0.35 -1.88
CA VAL A 27 -10.87 -0.19 -0.66
C VAL A 27 -10.57 -1.67 -0.54
N LEU A 28 -9.98 -2.07 0.57
CA LEU A 28 -9.83 -3.47 0.94
C LEU A 28 -11.15 -3.97 1.55
N VAL A 29 -11.64 -5.09 1.06
CA VAL A 29 -12.78 -5.80 1.61
C VAL A 29 -12.28 -7.06 2.30
N ALA A 30 -12.47 -7.13 3.62
CA ALA A 30 -12.10 -8.29 4.42
C ALA A 30 -13.16 -9.41 4.29
N ARG A 31 -12.80 -10.61 4.73
CA ARG A 31 -13.72 -11.78 4.67
C ARG A 31 -14.92 -11.63 5.59
N ASP A 32 -14.77 -10.94 6.71
CA ASP A 32 -15.86 -10.62 7.63
C ASP A 32 -16.77 -9.49 7.15
N GLY A 33 -16.50 -8.93 5.96
CA GLY A 33 -17.20 -7.82 5.38
C GLY A 33 -16.75 -6.44 5.86
N SER A 34 -15.71 -6.37 6.68
CA SER A 34 -15.08 -5.10 7.03
C SER A 34 -14.48 -4.44 5.79
N LEU A 35 -14.61 -3.13 5.71
CA LEU A 35 -13.94 -2.30 4.72
C LEU A 35 -12.73 -1.62 5.36
N ALA A 36 -11.64 -1.50 4.62
CA ALA A 36 -10.47 -0.79 5.09
C ALA A 36 -9.85 0.09 4.00
N ARG A 37 -9.28 1.22 4.40
CA ARG A 37 -8.40 2.08 3.61
C ARG A 37 -7.11 2.32 4.36
N VAL A 38 -6.05 2.57 3.63
CA VAL A 38 -4.71 2.73 4.20
C VAL A 38 -4.19 4.12 3.87
N LEU A 39 -3.72 4.81 4.90
CA LEU A 39 -2.98 6.06 4.81
C LEU A 39 -1.50 5.76 5.04
N GLU A 40 -0.64 6.30 4.21
CA GLU A 40 0.79 6.40 4.47
C GLU A 40 1.08 7.73 5.12
N ILE A 41 1.86 7.70 6.21
CA ILE A 41 2.26 8.90 6.94
C ILE A 41 3.71 9.20 6.61
N GLU A 42 3.98 10.42 6.20
CA GLU A 42 5.34 10.91 6.05
C GLU A 42 5.95 11.15 7.44
N PRO A 43 7.06 10.49 7.79
CA PRO A 43 7.67 10.64 9.10
C PRO A 43 8.26 12.05 9.27
N VAL A 44 8.09 12.62 10.45
CA VAL A 44 8.76 13.86 10.85
C VAL A 44 10.03 13.50 11.64
N ASP A 45 11.15 14.00 11.21
CA ASP A 45 12.40 13.84 11.95
C ASP A 45 12.45 14.84 13.11
N LEU A 46 12.15 14.35 14.30
CA LEU A 46 12.19 15.16 15.53
C LEU A 46 13.60 15.29 16.13
N THR A 47 14.62 14.64 15.56
CA THR A 47 15.99 14.72 16.11
C THR A 47 16.65 16.08 15.83
N MET A 48 16.21 16.74 14.75
CA MET A 48 16.69 18.06 14.34
C MET A 48 15.70 19.18 14.70
N ALA A 49 14.54 18.85 15.25
CA ALA A 49 13.51 19.80 15.64
C ALA A 49 13.89 20.51 16.95
N ASP A 50 13.42 21.76 17.10
CA ASP A 50 13.48 22.45 18.39
C ASP A 50 12.72 21.65 19.47
N PRO A 51 13.20 21.62 20.72
CA PRO A 51 12.50 20.96 21.83
C PRO A 51 11.02 21.35 21.97
N GLU A 52 10.68 22.62 21.72
CA GLU A 52 9.31 23.13 21.77
C GLU A 52 8.46 22.56 20.62
N GLU A 53 8.99 22.55 19.41
CA GLU A 53 8.36 21.96 18.23
C GLU A 53 8.14 20.46 18.41
N ALA A 54 9.16 19.75 18.88
CA ALA A 54 9.06 18.32 19.19
C ALA A 54 8.01 18.03 20.27
N ALA A 55 7.91 18.86 21.31
CA ALA A 55 6.88 18.76 22.34
C ALA A 55 5.48 19.03 21.78
N PHE A 56 5.34 20.02 20.90
CA PHE A 56 4.07 20.35 20.24
C PHE A 56 3.59 19.16 19.40
N VAL A 57 4.40 18.62 18.49
CA VAL A 57 4.05 17.47 17.64
C VAL A 57 3.62 16.27 18.49
N ARG A 58 4.39 15.96 19.56
CA ARG A 58 4.03 14.86 20.48
C ARG A 58 2.69 15.09 21.16
N SER A 59 2.42 16.33 21.60
CA SER A 59 1.15 16.66 22.27
C SER A 59 -0.04 16.53 21.32
N GLN A 60 0.11 16.99 20.06
CA GLN A 60 -0.92 16.88 19.04
C GLN A 60 -1.18 15.41 18.66
N PHE A 61 -0.12 14.63 18.49
CA PHE A 61 -0.26 13.20 18.25
C PHE A 61 -0.94 12.48 19.44
N GLY A 62 -0.62 12.86 20.68
CA GLY A 62 -1.31 12.37 21.87
C GLY A 62 -2.81 12.69 21.88
N ARG A 63 -3.19 13.89 21.42
CA ARG A 63 -4.59 14.28 21.24
C ARG A 63 -5.27 13.44 20.15
N PHE A 64 -4.61 13.26 19.03
CA PHE A 64 -5.10 12.38 17.95
C PHE A 64 -5.40 10.98 18.50
N ILE A 65 -4.44 10.33 19.16
CA ILE A 65 -4.66 9.00 19.75
C ILE A 65 -5.84 9.01 20.75
N SER A 66 -5.96 10.06 21.56
CA SER A 66 -7.04 10.20 22.55
C SER A 66 -8.42 10.48 21.90
N SER A 67 -8.45 11.00 20.68
CA SER A 67 -9.69 11.26 19.94
C SER A 67 -10.30 9.99 19.34
N ILE A 68 -9.51 8.94 19.20
CA ILE A 68 -9.96 7.65 18.65
C ILE A 68 -10.87 6.98 19.68
N ARG A 69 -12.16 6.89 19.34
CA ARG A 69 -13.16 6.27 20.22
C ARG A 69 -13.62 4.94 19.67
N PHE A 70 -13.79 3.97 20.57
CA PHE A 70 -14.50 2.75 20.21
C PHE A 70 -15.94 3.09 19.75
N PRO A 71 -16.48 2.51 18.64
CA PRO A 71 -15.98 1.35 17.91
C PRO A 71 -15.06 1.69 16.72
N ASP A 72 -14.54 2.90 16.63
CA ASP A 72 -13.70 3.33 15.52
C ASP A 72 -12.29 2.74 15.69
N ALA A 73 -12.13 1.51 15.22
CA ALA A 73 -10.83 0.87 15.23
C ALA A 73 -9.94 1.44 14.11
N LEU A 74 -8.72 1.81 14.46
CA LEU A 74 -7.65 2.03 13.51
C LEU A 74 -6.41 1.22 13.95
N GLN A 75 -5.56 0.92 12.98
CA GLN A 75 -4.31 0.22 13.23
C GLN A 75 -3.16 1.09 12.72
N ILE A 76 -2.18 1.33 13.57
CA ILE A 76 -0.93 1.97 13.18
C ILE A 76 0.09 0.86 12.92
N VAL A 77 0.69 0.90 11.73
CA VAL A 77 1.64 -0.12 11.27
C VAL A 77 2.94 0.58 10.90
N MET A 78 4.04 0.11 11.43
CA MET A 78 5.38 0.43 10.94
C MET A 78 5.88 -0.77 10.12
N ALA A 79 6.27 -0.53 8.90
CA ALA A 79 6.83 -1.56 8.04
C ALA A 79 8.20 -1.11 7.52
N THR A 80 9.14 -2.03 7.51
CA THR A 80 10.51 -1.80 7.04
C THR A 80 10.63 -2.30 5.61
N TYR A 81 11.04 -1.43 4.70
CA TYR A 81 11.25 -1.71 3.29
C TYR A 81 12.72 -1.58 2.91
N PRO A 82 13.22 -2.35 1.96
CA PRO A 82 14.50 -2.06 1.36
C PRO A 82 14.40 -0.72 0.59
N GLN A 83 15.34 0.17 0.85
CA GLN A 83 15.38 1.47 0.18
C GLN A 83 15.80 1.31 -1.28
N ASN A 84 14.96 1.74 -2.21
CA ASN A 84 15.27 1.70 -3.63
C ASN A 84 16.04 2.95 -4.07
N LEU A 85 17.35 2.86 -4.07
CA LEU A 85 18.23 3.96 -4.51
C LEU A 85 18.44 4.00 -6.03
N LYS A 86 17.86 3.08 -6.80
CA LYS A 86 18.08 2.99 -8.26
C LYS A 86 17.74 4.31 -8.96
N ALA A 87 16.57 4.88 -8.72
CA ALA A 87 16.16 6.13 -9.35
C ALA A 87 17.08 7.31 -9.00
N TYR A 88 17.59 7.33 -7.75
CA TYR A 88 18.59 8.32 -7.32
C TYR A 88 19.91 8.14 -8.07
N LEU A 89 20.43 6.92 -8.14
CA LEU A 89 21.68 6.61 -8.83
C LEU A 89 21.59 6.91 -10.32
N ASP A 90 20.46 6.56 -10.97
CA ASP A 90 20.24 6.84 -12.38
C ASP A 90 20.22 8.36 -12.65
N ARG A 91 19.59 9.14 -11.76
CA ARG A 91 19.63 10.62 -11.84
C ARG A 91 21.04 11.18 -11.68
N MET A 92 21.80 10.66 -10.71
CA MET A 92 23.18 11.11 -10.49
C MET A 92 24.10 10.75 -11.67
N ARG A 93 23.93 9.58 -12.28
CA ARG A 93 24.65 9.18 -13.50
C ARG A 93 24.31 10.11 -14.68
N ALA A 94 23.01 10.38 -14.88
CA ALA A 94 22.58 11.30 -15.94
C ALA A 94 23.18 12.70 -15.74
N LEU A 95 23.15 13.21 -14.51
CA LEU A 95 23.74 14.51 -14.18
C LEU A 95 25.27 14.53 -14.41
N SER A 96 25.99 13.48 -14.00
CA SER A 96 27.42 13.32 -14.25
C SER A 96 27.73 13.35 -15.75
N THR A 97 26.98 12.59 -16.55
CA THR A 97 27.17 12.53 -18.01
C THR A 97 26.91 13.89 -18.64
N THR A 98 25.88 14.62 -18.20
CA THR A 98 25.56 15.95 -18.71
C THR A 98 26.71 16.93 -18.42
N ARG A 99 27.23 16.93 -17.17
CA ARG A 99 28.35 17.80 -16.78
C ARG A 99 29.64 17.53 -17.56
N LEU A 100 29.93 16.26 -17.84
CA LEU A 100 31.08 15.88 -18.67
C LEU A 100 30.93 16.34 -20.11
N ARG A 101 29.72 16.25 -20.70
CA ARG A 101 29.45 16.77 -22.04
C ARG A 101 29.54 18.30 -22.12
N GLU A 102 29.01 19.00 -21.12
CA GLU A 102 29.14 20.46 -21.00
C GLU A 102 30.61 20.90 -20.90
N ALA A 103 31.40 20.15 -20.11
CA ALA A 103 32.86 20.41 -20.01
C ALA A 103 33.55 20.26 -21.36
N GLU A 104 33.20 19.24 -22.14
CA GLU A 104 33.79 19.02 -23.47
C GLU A 104 33.40 20.11 -24.46
N ALA A 105 32.12 20.53 -24.45
CA ALA A 105 31.62 21.62 -25.30
C ALA A 105 32.29 22.99 -24.98
N LEU A 106 32.64 23.22 -23.73
CA LEU A 106 33.27 24.48 -23.28
C LEU A 106 34.80 24.49 -23.40
N ARG A 107 35.41 23.39 -23.82
CA ARG A 107 36.86 23.18 -23.77
C ARG A 107 37.69 24.23 -24.51
N GLU A 108 37.16 24.66 -25.67
CA GLU A 108 37.82 25.67 -26.50
C GLU A 108 37.41 27.11 -26.17
N ALA A 109 36.16 27.30 -25.70
CA ALA A 109 35.59 28.62 -25.46
C ALA A 109 35.96 29.17 -24.05
N ASP A 110 35.93 28.33 -23.02
CA ASP A 110 36.21 28.69 -21.64
C ASP A 110 36.83 27.52 -20.86
N ALA A 111 38.16 27.45 -20.90
CA ALA A 111 38.94 26.40 -20.24
C ALA A 111 38.74 26.35 -18.72
N THR A 112 38.37 27.48 -18.08
CA THR A 112 38.17 27.53 -16.62
C THR A 112 36.87 26.90 -16.23
N THR A 113 35.79 27.26 -16.88
CA THR A 113 34.47 26.68 -16.69
C THR A 113 34.45 25.20 -17.11
N SER A 114 35.10 24.85 -18.23
CA SER A 114 35.28 23.47 -18.65
C SER A 114 35.90 22.59 -17.55
N ARG A 115 37.00 23.01 -16.96
CA ARG A 115 37.66 22.27 -15.86
C ARG A 115 36.78 22.14 -14.63
N ARG A 116 35.96 23.14 -14.33
CA ARG A 116 35.01 23.09 -13.20
C ARG A 116 33.93 22.02 -13.44
N GLU A 117 33.30 22.03 -14.61
CA GLU A 117 32.27 21.07 -14.98
C GLU A 117 32.83 19.64 -15.05
N GLU A 118 34.02 19.46 -15.59
CA GLU A 118 34.71 18.17 -15.59
C GLU A 118 34.93 17.63 -14.18
N ARG A 119 35.41 18.46 -13.26
CA ARG A 119 35.63 18.06 -11.85
C ARG A 119 34.32 17.69 -11.16
N LEU A 120 33.21 18.41 -11.44
CA LEU A 120 31.89 18.10 -10.91
C LEU A 120 31.37 16.76 -11.46
N GLY A 121 31.48 16.55 -12.77
CA GLY A 121 31.10 15.28 -13.39
C GLY A 121 31.90 14.10 -12.83
N GLN A 122 33.20 14.22 -12.69
CA GLN A 122 34.06 13.18 -12.11
C GLN A 122 33.74 12.92 -10.62
N ARG A 123 33.40 13.94 -9.83
CA ARG A 123 32.97 13.76 -8.43
C ARG A 123 31.66 12.98 -8.35
N LEU A 124 30.69 13.32 -9.19
CA LEU A 124 29.41 12.61 -9.25
C LEU A 124 29.60 11.15 -9.66
N SER A 125 30.46 10.87 -10.66
CA SER A 125 30.78 9.48 -11.06
C SER A 125 31.40 8.69 -9.90
N ARG A 126 32.37 9.27 -9.19
CA ARG A 126 33.00 8.62 -8.02
C ARG A 126 32.00 8.40 -6.89
N TRP A 127 31.09 9.36 -6.66
CA TRP A 127 30.04 9.25 -5.66
C TRP A 127 29.08 8.11 -5.98
N VAL A 128 28.64 7.99 -7.24
CA VAL A 128 27.80 6.87 -7.69
C VAL A 128 28.51 5.54 -7.47
N ALA A 129 29.76 5.41 -7.91
CA ALA A 129 30.54 4.19 -7.73
C ALA A 129 30.73 3.82 -6.24
N PHE A 130 30.94 4.81 -5.37
CA PHE A 130 31.04 4.60 -3.93
C PHE A 130 29.72 4.07 -3.34
N ILE A 131 28.57 4.69 -3.70
CA ILE A 131 27.27 4.22 -3.21
C ILE A 131 26.98 2.80 -3.72
N GLU A 132 27.27 2.52 -4.99
CA GLU A 132 27.09 1.17 -5.54
C GLU A 132 27.92 0.12 -4.83
N PHE A 133 29.15 0.44 -4.50
CA PHE A 133 30.01 -0.41 -3.69
C PHE A 133 29.43 -0.62 -2.28
N ALA A 134 29.04 0.47 -1.60
CA ALA A 134 28.45 0.39 -0.28
C ALA A 134 27.15 -0.44 -0.25
N LEU A 135 26.34 -0.38 -1.30
CA LEU A 135 25.09 -1.15 -1.43
C LEU A 135 25.30 -2.66 -1.60
N GLN A 136 26.51 -3.10 -1.98
CA GLN A 136 26.85 -4.52 -2.02
C GLN A 136 27.01 -5.09 -0.61
N GLU A 137 27.48 -4.30 0.33
CA GLU A 137 27.72 -4.71 1.71
C GLU A 137 26.55 -4.37 2.64
N VAL A 138 25.91 -3.23 2.43
CA VAL A 138 24.83 -2.72 3.28
C VAL A 138 23.55 -2.59 2.46
N ARG A 139 22.48 -3.26 2.92
CA ARG A 139 21.13 -3.05 2.36
C ARG A 139 20.46 -1.94 3.15
N PRO A 140 20.37 -0.72 2.62
CA PRO A 140 19.69 0.36 3.31
C PRO A 140 18.20 0.02 3.44
N ILE A 141 17.65 0.31 4.60
CA ILE A 141 16.24 0.09 4.93
C ILE A 141 15.57 1.43 5.18
N GLU A 142 14.29 1.49 4.85
CA GLU A 142 13.41 2.63 5.09
C GLU A 142 12.23 2.17 5.94
N ASN A 143 11.97 2.88 7.03
CA ASN A 143 10.77 2.63 7.81
C ASN A 143 9.65 3.51 7.28
N ARG A 144 8.54 2.87 6.90
CA ARG A 144 7.34 3.55 6.44
C ARG A 144 6.22 3.33 7.45
N TYR A 145 5.41 4.34 7.65
CA TYR A 145 4.36 4.36 8.65
C TYR A 145 3.01 4.43 7.98
N PHE A 146 2.08 3.60 8.45
CA PHE A 146 0.76 3.49 7.87
C PHE A 146 -0.31 3.55 8.95
N VAL A 147 -1.44 4.13 8.60
CA VAL A 147 -2.68 4.05 9.39
C VAL A 147 -3.73 3.34 8.57
N VAL A 148 -4.21 2.23 9.09
CA VAL A 148 -5.30 1.47 8.48
C VAL A 148 -6.59 1.83 9.20
N VAL A 149 -7.54 2.39 8.46
CA VAL A 149 -8.85 2.80 8.97
C VAL A 149 -9.87 1.75 8.57
N PHE A 150 -10.63 1.23 9.55
CA PHE A 150 -11.60 0.16 9.34
C PHE A 150 -13.03 0.65 9.57
N HIS A 151 -13.96 0.01 8.84
CA HIS A 151 -15.37 0.06 9.13
C HIS A 151 -16.03 -1.29 8.88
N ASN A 152 -16.67 -1.85 9.93
CA ASN A 152 -17.44 -3.08 9.80
C ASN A 152 -18.92 -2.74 9.80
N PRO A 153 -19.65 -2.92 8.68
CA PRO A 153 -21.07 -2.61 8.60
C PRO A 153 -21.96 -3.61 9.36
N PHE A 154 -21.41 -4.73 9.83
CA PHE A 154 -22.17 -5.83 10.44
C PHE A 154 -22.07 -5.91 11.96
N VAL A 155 -21.27 -5.06 12.62
CA VAL A 155 -21.11 -5.10 14.09
C VAL A 155 -22.42 -4.91 14.85
N ALA A 156 -23.38 -4.19 14.28
CA ALA A 156 -24.64 -3.86 14.94
C ALA A 156 -25.83 -4.77 14.59
N ARG A 157 -25.68 -5.74 13.66
CA ARG A 157 -26.82 -6.54 13.15
C ARG A 157 -26.45 -8.01 13.02
N SER A 158 -27.15 -8.85 13.74
CA SER A 158 -26.83 -10.27 13.94
C SER A 158 -27.41 -11.25 12.93
N SER A 159 -28.22 -10.86 11.94
CA SER A 159 -29.03 -11.88 11.27
C SER A 159 -28.77 -12.15 9.78
N THR A 160 -28.17 -11.26 9.03
CA THR A 160 -27.82 -11.55 7.62
C THR A 160 -26.59 -10.74 7.19
N ARG A 161 -25.45 -11.41 7.19
CA ARG A 161 -24.16 -10.81 6.80
C ARG A 161 -23.98 -10.77 5.28
N THR A 162 -25.01 -10.30 4.56
CA THR A 162 -24.94 -10.22 3.10
C THR A 162 -24.53 -8.82 2.67
N MET A 163 -23.38 -8.70 2.01
CA MET A 163 -22.92 -7.44 1.43
C MET A 163 -23.68 -7.16 0.14
N THR A 164 -24.73 -6.35 0.23
CA THR A 164 -25.41 -5.81 -0.96
C THR A 164 -24.73 -4.53 -1.42
N THR A 165 -24.95 -4.11 -2.67
CA THR A 165 -24.42 -2.83 -3.20
C THR A 165 -24.79 -1.66 -2.29
N GLN A 166 -26.03 -1.61 -1.83
CA GLN A 166 -26.50 -0.52 -0.95
C GLN A 166 -25.79 -0.52 0.42
N VAL A 167 -25.52 -1.71 1.00
CA VAL A 167 -24.77 -1.83 2.26
C VAL A 167 -23.34 -1.39 2.05
N PHE A 168 -22.73 -1.81 0.94
CA PHE A 168 -21.37 -1.42 0.58
C PHE A 168 -21.23 0.10 0.41
N GLU A 169 -22.13 0.74 -0.35
CA GLU A 169 -22.10 2.20 -0.57
C GLU A 169 -22.26 2.98 0.73
N LYS A 170 -23.18 2.57 1.60
CA LYS A 170 -23.34 3.19 2.93
C LYS A 170 -22.12 3.00 3.80
N ALA A 171 -21.54 1.80 3.82
CA ALA A 171 -20.34 1.51 4.57
C ALA A 171 -19.13 2.29 4.04
N LEU A 172 -19.01 2.42 2.72
CA LEU A 172 -17.99 3.22 2.05
C LEU A 172 -18.10 4.71 2.41
N ALA A 173 -19.30 5.25 2.42
CA ALA A 173 -19.53 6.65 2.82
C ALA A 173 -19.11 6.90 4.28
N ILE A 174 -19.37 5.95 5.18
CA ILE A 174 -18.94 6.03 6.58
C ILE A 174 -17.40 5.94 6.67
N LEU A 175 -16.80 4.97 5.97
CA LEU A 175 -15.35 4.78 5.94
C LEU A 175 -14.64 6.03 5.42
N ASN A 176 -15.13 6.64 4.33
CA ASN A 176 -14.56 7.88 3.78
C ASN A 176 -14.63 9.04 4.76
N ARG A 177 -15.74 9.16 5.51
CA ARG A 177 -15.87 10.19 6.57
C ARG A 177 -14.85 9.97 7.70
N LYS A 178 -14.67 8.72 8.14
CA LYS A 178 -13.66 8.37 9.15
C LYS A 178 -12.26 8.68 8.65
N LEU A 179 -11.96 8.32 7.39
CA LEU A 179 -10.68 8.58 6.77
C LEU A 179 -10.37 10.08 6.72
N ALA A 180 -11.32 10.90 6.26
CA ALA A 180 -11.18 12.35 6.22
C ALA A 180 -10.98 12.95 7.63
N HIS A 181 -11.66 12.42 8.64
CA HIS A 181 -11.43 12.81 10.03
C HIS A 181 -10.01 12.49 10.49
N VAL A 182 -9.55 11.26 10.26
CA VAL A 182 -8.19 10.82 10.61
C VAL A 182 -7.13 11.65 9.89
N GLN A 183 -7.30 11.93 8.60
CA GLN A 183 -6.40 12.81 7.85
C GLN A 183 -6.36 14.23 8.40
N GLY A 184 -7.52 14.77 8.78
CA GLY A 184 -7.62 16.10 9.41
C GLY A 184 -6.86 16.15 10.73
N GLU A 185 -7.06 15.17 11.60
CA GLU A 185 -6.39 15.10 12.90
C GLU A 185 -4.85 14.93 12.75
N LEU A 186 -4.41 14.10 11.79
CA LEU A 186 -2.99 13.94 11.48
C LEU A 186 -2.39 15.26 10.94
N SER A 187 -3.11 15.94 10.06
CA SER A 187 -2.70 17.26 9.55
C SER A 187 -2.60 18.30 10.66
N HIS A 188 -3.53 18.33 11.62
CA HIS A 188 -3.44 19.20 12.80
C HIS A 188 -2.22 18.86 13.68
N ALA A 189 -1.78 17.61 13.68
CA ALA A 189 -0.56 17.20 14.35
C ALA A 189 0.73 17.52 13.54
N GLY A 190 0.61 18.18 12.39
CA GLY A 190 1.76 18.47 11.51
C GLY A 190 2.25 17.28 10.69
N LEU A 191 1.45 16.20 10.62
CA LEU A 191 1.80 14.99 9.89
C LEU A 191 1.11 14.98 8.51
N VAL A 192 1.89 14.73 7.46
CA VAL A 192 1.36 14.57 6.11
C VAL A 192 0.90 13.11 5.93
N ALA A 193 -0.37 12.93 5.60
CA ALA A 193 -0.96 11.60 5.36
C ALA A 193 -1.52 11.51 3.94
N ARG A 194 -1.09 10.47 3.20
CA ARG A 194 -1.49 10.19 1.82
C ARG A 194 -2.25 8.87 1.74
N GLU A 195 -3.36 8.84 1.03
CA GLU A 195 -4.07 7.60 0.75
C GLU A 195 -3.27 6.71 -0.22
N LEU A 196 -3.25 5.42 0.06
CA LEU A 196 -2.70 4.43 -0.84
C LEU A 196 -3.74 4.03 -1.89
N ASN A 197 -3.31 3.92 -3.15
CA ASN A 197 -4.11 3.32 -4.20
C ASN A 197 -4.11 1.79 -4.12
N ALA A 198 -4.95 1.13 -4.92
CA ALA A 198 -5.10 -0.33 -4.90
C ALA A 198 -3.77 -1.08 -5.09
N ALA A 199 -2.89 -0.61 -5.99
CA ALA A 199 -1.59 -1.24 -6.24
C ALA A 199 -0.66 -1.13 -5.02
N GLU A 200 -0.63 0.05 -4.40
CA GLU A 200 0.17 0.32 -3.21
C GLU A 200 -0.35 -0.48 -1.99
N ILE A 201 -1.67 -0.62 -1.84
CA ILE A 201 -2.27 -1.45 -0.78
C ILE A 201 -1.88 -2.92 -0.96
N VAL A 202 -1.93 -3.44 -2.19
CA VAL A 202 -1.49 -4.82 -2.46
C VAL A 202 -0.01 -4.98 -2.12
N TYR A 203 0.84 -4.03 -2.50
CA TYR A 203 2.25 -4.06 -2.16
C TYR A 203 2.48 -4.01 -0.64
N PHE A 204 1.73 -3.17 0.08
CA PHE A 204 1.76 -3.08 1.54
C PHE A 204 1.50 -4.43 2.23
N PHE A 205 0.52 -5.21 1.75
CA PHE A 205 0.24 -6.54 2.31
C PHE A 205 1.18 -7.64 1.79
N TYR A 206 1.66 -7.49 0.56
CA TYR A 206 2.54 -8.48 -0.07
C TYR A 206 3.95 -8.46 0.51
N HIS A 207 4.48 -7.27 0.77
CA HIS A 207 5.87 -7.10 1.21
C HIS A 207 6.20 -7.83 2.53
N PRO A 208 5.40 -7.74 3.62
CA PRO A 208 5.70 -8.46 4.86
C PRO A 208 5.66 -9.98 4.72
N VAL A 209 4.87 -10.49 3.77
CA VAL A 209 4.69 -11.94 3.54
C VAL A 209 5.75 -12.51 2.61
N CYS A 210 6.20 -11.74 1.63
CA CYS A 210 7.10 -12.17 0.55
C CYS A 210 8.37 -11.32 0.47
N SER A 211 8.83 -10.78 1.58
CA SER A 211 9.93 -9.79 1.66
C SER A 211 11.16 -10.09 0.79
N PRO A 212 11.72 -11.32 0.71
CA PRO A 212 12.89 -11.58 -0.14
C PRO A 212 12.60 -11.53 -1.64
N LEU A 213 11.33 -11.70 -2.04
CA LEU A 213 10.89 -11.81 -3.43
C LEU A 213 10.10 -10.59 -3.90
N ALA A 214 9.63 -9.74 -2.98
CA ALA A 214 8.75 -8.63 -3.29
C ALA A 214 9.38 -7.64 -4.27
N ASP A 215 10.69 -7.40 -4.15
CA ASP A 215 11.42 -6.47 -5.03
C ASP A 215 11.75 -7.10 -6.38
N GLN A 216 11.88 -8.43 -6.44
CA GLN A 216 12.22 -9.16 -7.67
C GLN A 216 10.98 -9.52 -8.49
N THR A 217 9.87 -9.76 -7.80
CA THR A 217 8.62 -10.19 -8.44
C THR A 217 7.46 -9.38 -7.85
N PRO A 218 7.21 -8.17 -8.37
CA PRO A 218 6.10 -7.37 -7.89
C PRO A 218 4.77 -8.12 -8.07
N PRO A 219 3.83 -7.96 -7.15
CA PRO A 219 2.54 -8.63 -7.23
C PRO A 219 1.82 -8.25 -8.51
N ARG A 220 1.43 -9.25 -9.30
CA ARG A 220 0.59 -9.02 -10.47
C ARG A 220 -0.83 -8.78 -9.98
N LEU A 221 -1.26 -7.54 -10.02
CA LEU A 221 -2.66 -7.17 -9.85
C LEU A 221 -3.46 -7.80 -11.00
N ARG A 222 -4.08 -8.94 -10.75
CA ARG A 222 -5.26 -9.30 -11.52
C ARG A 222 -6.37 -8.39 -10.97
N LEU A 223 -6.73 -7.37 -11.72
CA LEU A 223 -7.98 -6.65 -11.50
C LEU A 223 -9.10 -7.70 -11.52
N VAL A 224 -9.54 -8.11 -10.34
CA VAL A 224 -10.73 -8.92 -10.25
C VAL A 224 -11.86 -7.98 -10.65
N PRO A 225 -12.57 -8.26 -11.77
CA PRO A 225 -13.71 -7.44 -12.16
C PRO A 225 -14.64 -7.38 -10.97
N SER A 226 -15.21 -6.21 -10.71
CA SER A 226 -16.00 -5.88 -9.53
C SER A 226 -16.89 -7.04 -9.11
N LEU A 227 -16.55 -7.70 -8.01
CA LEU A 227 -17.33 -8.79 -7.42
C LEU A 227 -18.67 -8.32 -6.83
N ILE A 228 -18.98 -7.05 -7.00
CA ILE A 228 -20.27 -6.45 -6.70
C ILE A 228 -21.12 -6.60 -7.95
N THR A 229 -21.57 -7.82 -8.23
CA THR A 229 -22.61 -8.04 -9.23
C THR A 229 -23.92 -7.52 -8.65
N THR A 230 -24.53 -6.60 -9.38
CA THR A 230 -25.89 -6.12 -9.12
C THR A 230 -26.84 -7.30 -8.98
N GLY A 231 -27.29 -7.56 -7.75
CA GLY A 231 -28.36 -8.54 -7.48
C GLY A 231 -27.98 -9.83 -6.77
N ALA A 232 -26.72 -10.25 -6.71
CA ALA A 232 -26.30 -11.37 -5.89
C ALA A 232 -25.68 -10.85 -4.59
N GLY A 233 -26.43 -10.91 -3.49
CA GLY A 233 -25.93 -10.60 -2.16
C GLY A 233 -24.78 -11.53 -1.80
N TRP A 234 -23.70 -10.97 -1.23
CA TRP A 234 -22.59 -11.76 -0.71
C TRP A 234 -22.77 -12.00 0.80
N SER A 235 -22.51 -13.24 1.26
CA SER A 235 -22.48 -13.61 2.68
C SER A 235 -21.03 -13.88 3.11
N PRO A 236 -20.57 -13.37 4.25
CA PRO A 236 -19.23 -13.63 4.77
C PRO A 236 -18.97 -15.10 5.12
N ASP A 237 -20.01 -15.88 5.37
CA ASP A 237 -19.92 -17.29 5.78
C ASP A 237 -20.02 -18.28 4.60
N GLY A 238 -20.19 -17.79 3.38
CA GLY A 238 -20.38 -18.62 2.18
C GLY A 238 -19.07 -19.08 1.55
N ASN A 239 -18.89 -20.39 1.43
CA ASN A 239 -17.92 -21.03 0.55
C ASN A 239 -18.22 -20.60 -0.90
N GLY A 240 -17.65 -19.54 -1.34
CA GLY A 240 -17.38 -19.00 -2.68
C GLY A 240 -18.15 -19.43 -3.94
N GLN A 241 -19.26 -20.13 -3.84
CA GLN A 241 -20.08 -20.44 -5.00
C GLN A 241 -21.19 -19.40 -5.16
N PRO A 242 -21.25 -18.70 -6.30
CA PRO A 242 -22.41 -17.89 -6.62
C PRO A 242 -23.63 -18.82 -6.70
N ALA A 243 -24.72 -18.46 -6.00
CA ALA A 243 -25.97 -19.15 -6.14
C ALA A 243 -26.41 -19.06 -7.61
N THR A 244 -26.26 -20.14 -8.35
CA THR A 244 -26.84 -20.30 -9.66
C THR A 244 -28.35 -20.40 -9.47
N LYS A 245 -29.06 -19.29 -9.73
CA LYS A 245 -30.51 -19.37 -9.91
C LYS A 245 -30.78 -20.28 -11.10
N THR A 246 -31.22 -21.49 -10.83
CA THR A 246 -31.86 -22.36 -11.83
C THR A 246 -33.08 -21.60 -12.37
N PRO A 247 -33.19 -21.37 -13.68
CA PRO A 247 -34.39 -20.77 -14.23
C PRO A 247 -35.53 -21.76 -13.99
N GLU A 248 -36.51 -21.37 -13.16
CA GLU A 248 -37.76 -22.09 -13.01
C GLU A 248 -38.41 -22.24 -14.38
N GLY A 249 -38.56 -23.49 -14.76
CA GLY A 249 -39.16 -23.89 -16.02
C GLY A 249 -40.60 -23.37 -16.11
N ARG A 250 -40.82 -22.60 -17.15
CA ARG A 250 -42.15 -22.20 -17.65
C ARG A 250 -42.89 -23.46 -17.99
N ARG A 251 -43.85 -23.89 -17.15
CA ARG A 251 -44.84 -24.88 -17.50
C ARG A 251 -45.91 -24.18 -18.37
N ASP A 252 -45.76 -24.33 -19.67
CA ASP A 252 -46.86 -24.10 -20.58
C ASP A 252 -47.88 -25.22 -20.36
N GLY A 253 -49.01 -24.87 -19.78
CA GLY A 253 -50.20 -25.70 -19.71
C GLY A 253 -51.03 -25.47 -20.95
N ALA A 254 -51.01 -26.43 -21.88
CA ALA A 254 -52.02 -26.57 -22.93
C ALA A 254 -53.12 -27.48 -22.42
N ALA A 255 -54.36 -26.99 -22.46
CA ALA A 255 -55.57 -27.62 -22.84
C ALA A 255 -56.80 -26.76 -22.46
#